data_f127a0a3cbc3db3b33a951c68e9764a5
#
_entry.id   f127a0a3cbc3db3b33a951c68e9764a5
#
_cell.length_a   1.000
_cell.length_b   1.000
_cell.length_c   1.000
_cell.angle_alpha   90.00
_cell.angle_beta   90.00
_cell.angle_gamma   90.00
#
_symmetry.space_group_name_H-M   'P 1'
#
loop_
_entity.id
_entity.type
_entity.pdbx_description
1 polymer ?
#
loop_
_entity_poly.entity_id
_entity_poly.type
_entity_poly.pdbx_seq_one_letter_code
_entity_poly.pdbx_strand_id
1 'polypeptide(L)'
;AASSTSATPAPFVVTYSLNGATLATTTANYTLGTPLILPLPTKTGNIFTGWNNPSNTSVGVDGSSYSPTATITLTAQWSPNTYTITYNGNGSDGGTVAAAGSFIFGNSYSIAAKGTTMTKSGYDFAGWTTASNGTGTLYANATDSIASSTATYSAANNLSLYAKWTPQVYVITYNTNGATGSPSRATDSFTFGSTPVSLPDKTGMTYAGYTFVGWSET
;
A
#
# COMPACT_ATOMS: atom_id res chain seq x y z
N ALA A 1 -43.53 -64.54 -15.43
CA ALA A 1 -43.30 -63.13 -15.58
C ALA A 1 -41.85 -62.83 -15.13
N ALA A 2 -40.97 -62.51 -16.06
CA ALA A 2 -39.60 -62.08 -15.73
C ALA A 2 -39.66 -60.66 -15.17
N SER A 3 -39.23 -60.50 -13.92
CA SER A 3 -39.02 -59.16 -13.29
C SER A 3 -37.80 -58.51 -13.97
N SER A 4 -38.03 -57.52 -14.83
CA SER A 4 -36.96 -56.66 -15.31
C SER A 4 -36.48 -55.77 -14.18
N THR A 5 -35.41 -56.12 -13.50
CA THR A 5 -34.65 -55.20 -12.66
C THR A 5 -34.11 -54.10 -13.54
N SER A 6 -34.78 -52.96 -13.60
CA SER A 6 -34.22 -51.74 -14.23
C SER A 6 -32.94 -51.37 -13.49
N ALA A 7 -31.79 -51.58 -14.12
CA ALA A 7 -30.52 -51.14 -13.58
C ALA A 7 -30.55 -49.59 -13.43
N THR A 8 -30.35 -49.10 -12.23
CA THR A 8 -30.22 -47.63 -12.00
C THR A 8 -29.01 -47.15 -12.82
N PRO A 9 -29.15 -46.17 -13.72
CA PRO A 9 -28.02 -45.66 -14.48
C PRO A 9 -26.91 -45.20 -13.55
N ALA A 10 -25.66 -45.52 -13.90
CA ALA A 10 -24.52 -45.01 -13.13
C ALA A 10 -24.51 -43.48 -13.09
N PRO A 11 -24.21 -42.86 -11.96
CA PRO A 11 -24.21 -41.39 -11.85
C PRO A 11 -23.10 -40.82 -12.72
N PHE A 12 -23.33 -39.68 -13.35
CA PHE A 12 -22.25 -38.90 -13.97
C PHE A 12 -21.43 -38.22 -12.90
N VAL A 13 -20.12 -38.06 -13.13
CA VAL A 13 -19.22 -37.31 -12.23
C VAL A 13 -18.91 -35.96 -12.85
N VAL A 14 -19.16 -34.91 -12.08
CA VAL A 14 -18.71 -33.55 -12.39
C VAL A 14 -17.45 -33.28 -11.59
N THR A 15 -16.35 -33.01 -12.28
CA THR A 15 -15.08 -32.60 -11.67
C THR A 15 -14.91 -31.09 -11.82
N TYR A 16 -14.53 -30.42 -10.74
CA TYR A 16 -14.29 -28.98 -10.72
C TYR A 16 -12.78 -28.69 -10.83
N SER A 17 -12.36 -28.17 -11.98
CA SER A 17 -10.99 -27.68 -12.21
C SER A 17 -10.91 -26.24 -11.73
N LEU A 18 -10.13 -25.98 -10.68
CA LEU A 18 -10.19 -24.72 -9.92
C LEU A 18 -9.31 -23.62 -10.49
N ASN A 19 -8.40 -23.94 -11.40
CA ASN A 19 -7.47 -22.97 -12.00
C ASN A 19 -6.74 -22.11 -10.95
N GLY A 20 -6.14 -22.79 -9.94
CA GLY A 20 -5.39 -22.19 -8.87
C GLY A 20 -6.22 -21.61 -7.71
N ALA A 21 -7.50 -21.98 -7.62
CA ALA A 21 -8.40 -21.59 -6.53
C ALA A 21 -8.52 -22.70 -5.48
N THR A 22 -9.33 -22.42 -4.43
CA THR A 22 -9.72 -23.38 -3.40
C THR A 22 -11.22 -23.65 -3.42
N LEU A 23 -11.59 -24.89 -3.15
CA LEU A 23 -12.97 -25.35 -2.99
C LEU A 23 -12.97 -26.56 -2.06
N ALA A 24 -13.95 -26.64 -1.18
CA ALA A 24 -14.06 -27.74 -0.20
C ALA A 24 -14.25 -29.12 -0.87
N THR A 25 -14.95 -29.18 -1.98
CA THR A 25 -15.22 -30.41 -2.72
C THR A 25 -14.97 -30.20 -4.21
N THR A 26 -14.09 -31.00 -4.81
CA THR A 26 -13.67 -30.87 -6.21
C THR A 26 -14.41 -31.81 -7.16
N THR A 27 -15.35 -32.62 -6.66
CA THR A 27 -16.18 -33.52 -7.46
C THR A 27 -17.60 -33.55 -6.92
N ALA A 28 -18.57 -33.78 -7.80
CA ALA A 28 -19.96 -34.02 -7.45
C ALA A 28 -20.55 -35.15 -8.31
N ASN A 29 -21.38 -35.99 -7.70
CA ASN A 29 -22.15 -37.03 -8.44
C ASN A 29 -23.48 -36.44 -8.86
N TYR A 30 -23.81 -36.60 -10.14
CA TYR A 30 -25.08 -36.21 -10.70
C TYR A 30 -25.96 -37.44 -10.95
N THR A 31 -27.14 -37.44 -10.37
CA THR A 31 -28.22 -38.43 -10.65
C THR A 31 -29.21 -37.81 -11.63
N LEU A 32 -29.53 -38.55 -12.69
CA LEU A 32 -30.44 -38.06 -13.71
C LEU A 32 -31.78 -37.56 -13.09
N GLY A 33 -32.18 -36.36 -13.45
CA GLY A 33 -33.41 -35.72 -12.97
C GLY A 33 -33.23 -34.86 -11.70
N THR A 34 -32.04 -34.86 -11.05
CA THR A 34 -31.77 -34.01 -9.89
C THR A 34 -30.63 -33.04 -10.21
N PRO A 35 -30.89 -31.79 -10.61
CA PRO A 35 -29.87 -30.83 -10.96
C PRO A 35 -28.85 -30.60 -9.84
N LEU A 36 -27.59 -30.50 -10.19
CA LEU A 36 -26.53 -30.05 -9.28
C LEU A 36 -26.60 -28.53 -9.11
N ILE A 37 -26.31 -28.08 -7.91
CA ILE A 37 -26.05 -26.65 -7.67
C ILE A 37 -24.56 -26.40 -7.78
N LEU A 38 -24.18 -25.51 -8.68
CA LEU A 38 -22.78 -25.16 -8.92
C LEU A 38 -22.20 -24.42 -7.71
N PRO A 39 -20.99 -24.84 -7.24
CA PRO A 39 -20.39 -24.25 -6.05
C PRO A 39 -19.63 -22.96 -6.36
N LEU A 40 -19.39 -22.16 -5.30
CA LEU A 40 -18.53 -20.98 -5.31
C LEU A 40 -17.10 -21.33 -4.85
N PRO A 41 -16.12 -21.38 -5.74
CA PRO A 41 -14.71 -21.44 -5.36
C PRO A 41 -14.18 -20.06 -4.95
N THR A 42 -13.06 -20.01 -4.24
CA THR A 42 -12.39 -18.77 -3.86
C THR A 42 -10.96 -18.71 -4.37
N LYS A 43 -10.54 -17.53 -4.85
CA LYS A 43 -9.19 -17.27 -5.33
C LYS A 43 -8.78 -15.87 -4.91
N THR A 44 -7.67 -15.78 -4.16
CA THR A 44 -7.14 -14.50 -3.70
C THR A 44 -6.98 -13.52 -4.85
N GLY A 45 -7.47 -12.29 -4.66
CA GLY A 45 -7.32 -11.21 -5.64
C GLY A 45 -8.16 -11.36 -6.91
N ASN A 46 -9.11 -12.30 -6.96
CA ASN A 46 -9.94 -12.54 -8.14
C ASN A 46 -11.42 -12.67 -7.78
N ILE A 47 -12.27 -12.28 -8.71
CA ILE A 47 -13.72 -12.52 -8.69
C ILE A 47 -14.00 -13.77 -9.52
N PHE A 48 -14.78 -14.69 -8.97
CA PHE A 48 -15.30 -15.83 -9.73
C PHE A 48 -16.34 -15.34 -10.74
N THR A 49 -16.19 -15.73 -12.01
CA THR A 49 -17.07 -15.29 -13.10
C THR A 49 -17.92 -16.42 -13.66
N GLY A 50 -17.67 -17.67 -13.26
CA GLY A 50 -18.50 -18.81 -13.62
C GLY A 50 -17.71 -20.07 -13.92
N TRP A 51 -18.43 -21.11 -14.25
CA TRP A 51 -17.92 -22.41 -14.70
C TRP A 51 -18.06 -22.54 -16.21
N ASN A 52 -16.98 -22.97 -16.87
CA ASN A 52 -17.00 -23.30 -18.29
C ASN A 52 -16.86 -24.82 -18.49
N ASN A 53 -17.52 -25.34 -19.53
CA ASN A 53 -17.33 -26.70 -20.01
C ASN A 53 -16.02 -26.83 -20.83
N PRO A 54 -15.63 -28.05 -21.26
CA PRO A 54 -14.42 -28.27 -22.09
C PRO A 54 -14.42 -27.53 -23.44
N SER A 55 -15.57 -27.13 -23.95
CA SER A 55 -15.69 -26.30 -25.15
C SER A 55 -15.58 -24.81 -24.86
N ASN A 56 -15.17 -24.44 -23.65
CA ASN A 56 -15.06 -23.06 -23.14
C ASN A 56 -16.38 -22.27 -23.19
N THR A 57 -17.50 -22.95 -23.03
CA THR A 57 -18.83 -22.36 -22.95
C THR A 57 -19.26 -22.27 -21.48
N SER A 58 -19.77 -21.12 -21.06
CA SER A 58 -20.30 -20.95 -19.69
C SER A 58 -21.50 -21.87 -19.45
N VAL A 59 -21.49 -22.56 -18.29
CA VAL A 59 -22.57 -23.41 -17.84
C VAL A 59 -23.29 -22.86 -16.60
N GLY A 60 -22.80 -21.77 -16.02
CA GLY A 60 -23.41 -21.08 -14.91
C GLY A 60 -22.40 -20.49 -13.92
N VAL A 61 -22.94 -19.77 -12.95
CA VAL A 61 -22.23 -19.17 -11.82
C VAL A 61 -22.57 -19.89 -10.52
N ASP A 62 -22.09 -19.42 -9.39
CA ASP A 62 -22.47 -19.88 -8.06
C ASP A 62 -24.01 -19.95 -7.90
N GLY A 63 -24.50 -21.03 -7.31
CA GLY A 63 -25.91 -21.27 -7.10
C GLY A 63 -26.73 -21.65 -8.34
N SER A 64 -26.12 -21.63 -9.54
CA SER A 64 -26.82 -22.07 -10.78
C SER A 64 -27.10 -23.57 -10.76
N SER A 65 -28.28 -23.97 -11.27
CA SER A 65 -28.61 -25.36 -11.52
C SER A 65 -27.91 -25.87 -12.78
N TYR A 66 -27.30 -27.04 -12.69
CA TYR A 66 -26.61 -27.69 -13.82
C TYR A 66 -26.94 -29.16 -13.93
N SER A 67 -27.31 -29.62 -15.14
CA SER A 67 -27.68 -30.99 -15.43
C SER A 67 -26.75 -31.53 -16.54
N PRO A 68 -25.64 -32.19 -16.20
CA PRO A 68 -24.73 -32.77 -17.19
C PRO A 68 -25.38 -33.96 -17.89
N THR A 69 -25.03 -34.17 -19.16
CA THR A 69 -25.47 -35.32 -19.95
C THR A 69 -24.44 -36.44 -20.01
N ALA A 70 -23.25 -36.21 -19.42
CA ALA A 70 -22.13 -37.16 -19.31
C ALA A 70 -21.20 -36.72 -18.17
N THR A 71 -20.28 -37.59 -17.77
CA THR A 71 -19.14 -37.23 -16.92
C THR A 71 -18.36 -36.09 -17.56
N ILE A 72 -18.08 -35.01 -16.82
CA ILE A 72 -17.54 -33.76 -17.35
C ILE A 72 -16.61 -33.07 -16.34
N THR A 73 -15.65 -32.31 -16.84
CA THR A 73 -14.85 -31.37 -16.05
C THR A 73 -15.31 -29.95 -16.33
N LEU A 74 -15.65 -29.21 -15.29
CA LEU A 74 -15.94 -27.78 -15.36
C LEU A 74 -14.73 -26.99 -14.87
N THR A 75 -14.35 -25.95 -15.61
CA THR A 75 -13.21 -25.10 -15.29
C THR A 75 -13.65 -23.75 -14.78
N ALA A 76 -13.19 -23.37 -13.57
CA ALA A 76 -13.46 -22.08 -12.97
C ALA A 76 -12.86 -20.94 -13.79
N GLN A 77 -13.65 -19.91 -14.01
CA GLN A 77 -13.26 -18.67 -14.69
C GLN A 77 -13.10 -17.54 -13.67
N TRP A 78 -12.10 -16.68 -13.90
CA TRP A 78 -11.69 -15.64 -12.95
C TRP A 78 -11.46 -14.31 -13.65
N SER A 79 -11.87 -13.23 -12.99
CA SER A 79 -11.50 -11.86 -13.33
C SER A 79 -10.67 -11.28 -12.19
N PRO A 80 -9.49 -10.69 -12.46
CA PRO A 80 -8.71 -10.09 -11.39
C PRO A 80 -9.39 -8.85 -10.81
N ASN A 81 -9.28 -8.67 -9.49
CA ASN A 81 -9.76 -7.48 -8.80
C ASN A 81 -8.93 -6.25 -9.16
N THR A 82 -9.59 -5.09 -9.13
CA THR A 82 -8.91 -3.79 -9.15
C THR A 82 -8.84 -3.25 -7.72
N TYR A 83 -7.65 -2.79 -7.32
CA TYR A 83 -7.38 -2.18 -6.01
C TYR A 83 -6.95 -0.74 -6.18
N THR A 84 -7.20 0.07 -5.13
CA THR A 84 -6.86 1.50 -5.11
C THR A 84 -5.71 1.77 -4.14
N ILE A 85 -4.89 2.77 -4.47
CA ILE A 85 -3.87 3.33 -3.59
C ILE A 85 -4.21 4.80 -3.38
N THR A 86 -4.30 5.21 -2.11
CA THR A 86 -4.58 6.59 -1.73
C THR A 86 -3.43 7.18 -0.94
N TYR A 87 -3.23 8.49 -1.07
CA TYR A 87 -2.16 9.22 -0.41
C TYR A 87 -2.74 10.31 0.49
N ASN A 88 -2.19 10.44 1.69
CA ASN A 88 -2.55 11.47 2.66
C ASN A 88 -1.30 12.29 3.01
N GLY A 89 -1.37 13.60 2.90
CA GLY A 89 -0.26 14.50 3.19
C GLY A 89 0.17 14.55 4.66
N ASN A 90 -0.62 13.99 5.57
CA ASN A 90 -0.32 13.80 6.97
C ASN A 90 0.20 15.08 7.65
N GLY A 91 -0.59 16.16 7.53
CA GLY A 91 -0.24 17.47 8.07
C GLY A 91 0.69 18.29 7.16
N SER A 92 0.75 18.00 5.85
CA SER A 92 1.32 18.95 4.89
C SER A 92 0.58 20.29 4.96
N ASP A 93 1.31 21.39 4.84
CA ASP A 93 0.80 22.77 4.93
C ASP A 93 0.86 23.51 3.60
N GLY A 94 1.42 22.90 2.56
CA GLY A 94 1.49 23.46 1.22
C GLY A 94 1.48 22.41 0.12
N GLY A 95 1.14 22.88 -1.08
CA GLY A 95 1.17 22.08 -2.29
C GLY A 95 0.08 21.02 -2.41
N THR A 96 0.31 20.06 -3.30
CA THR A 96 -0.65 19.01 -3.65
C THR A 96 -0.11 17.64 -3.30
N VAL A 97 -0.92 16.85 -2.63
CA VAL A 97 -0.64 15.42 -2.35
C VAL A 97 -0.69 14.62 -3.66
N ALA A 98 0.08 13.55 -3.76
CA ALA A 98 0.02 12.65 -4.89
C ALA A 98 -1.40 12.15 -5.16
N ALA A 99 -1.79 12.08 -6.42
CA ALA A 99 -3.11 11.58 -6.82
C ALA A 99 -3.25 10.09 -6.51
N ALA A 100 -4.45 9.68 -6.13
CA ALA A 100 -4.79 8.27 -5.99
C ALA A 100 -4.59 7.51 -7.31
N GLY A 101 -4.22 6.26 -7.21
CA GLY A 101 -4.07 5.36 -8.34
C GLY A 101 -4.82 4.04 -8.16
N SER A 102 -4.81 3.22 -9.19
CA SER A 102 -5.39 1.89 -9.14
C SER A 102 -4.54 0.89 -9.91
N PHE A 103 -4.65 -0.40 -9.58
CA PHE A 103 -3.98 -1.48 -10.29
C PHE A 103 -4.85 -2.74 -10.30
N ILE A 104 -4.64 -3.57 -11.30
CA ILE A 104 -5.28 -4.89 -11.43
C ILE A 104 -4.41 -5.91 -10.71
N PHE A 105 -5.02 -6.79 -9.91
CA PHE A 105 -4.31 -7.87 -9.22
C PHE A 105 -3.51 -8.74 -10.20
N GLY A 106 -2.29 -9.08 -9.82
CA GLY A 106 -1.31 -9.75 -10.67
C GLY A 106 -0.29 -8.80 -11.31
N ASN A 107 -0.59 -7.51 -11.33
CA ASN A 107 0.36 -6.47 -11.71
C ASN A 107 0.93 -5.78 -10.45
N SER A 108 2.06 -5.10 -10.59
CA SER A 108 2.60 -4.22 -9.56
C SER A 108 2.22 -2.77 -9.83
N TYR A 109 2.02 -1.99 -8.77
CA TYR A 109 1.80 -0.55 -8.82
C TYR A 109 3.04 0.18 -8.31
N SER A 110 3.57 1.12 -9.08
CA SER A 110 4.67 1.98 -8.62
C SER A 110 4.12 3.06 -7.70
N ILE A 111 4.62 3.09 -6.46
CA ILE A 111 4.22 4.10 -5.47
C ILE A 111 4.63 5.49 -5.98
N ALA A 112 3.72 6.45 -5.95
CA ALA A 112 3.96 7.80 -6.44
C ALA A 112 5.03 8.53 -5.60
N ALA A 113 5.80 9.41 -6.23
CA ALA A 113 6.61 10.39 -5.53
C ALA A 113 5.72 11.34 -4.70
N LYS A 114 6.31 12.14 -3.80
CA LYS A 114 5.55 13.05 -2.91
C LYS A 114 4.65 14.05 -3.65
N GLY A 115 4.88 14.29 -4.93
CA GLY A 115 4.32 15.41 -5.66
C GLY A 115 5.24 16.65 -5.54
N THR A 116 5.32 17.42 -6.63
CA THR A 116 6.34 18.48 -6.77
C THR A 116 6.22 19.60 -5.75
N THR A 117 5.05 19.83 -5.20
CA THR A 117 4.74 21.01 -4.37
C THR A 117 4.36 20.68 -2.94
N MET A 118 4.19 19.40 -2.58
CA MET A 118 3.81 19.04 -1.21
C MET A 118 4.91 19.40 -0.21
N THR A 119 4.60 20.24 0.77
CA THR A 119 5.51 20.72 1.81
C THR A 119 4.92 20.59 3.20
N LYS A 120 5.80 20.59 4.20
CA LYS A 120 5.46 20.79 5.60
C LYS A 120 6.57 21.63 6.22
N SER A 121 6.21 22.84 6.67
CA SER A 121 7.15 23.84 7.22
C SER A 121 7.98 23.24 8.35
N GLY A 122 9.30 23.33 8.25
CA GLY A 122 10.26 22.78 9.21
C GLY A 122 10.46 21.26 9.15
N TYR A 123 9.97 20.59 8.13
CA TYR A 123 10.11 19.15 7.97
C TYR A 123 10.54 18.78 6.53
N ASP A 124 11.27 17.67 6.42
CA ASP A 124 11.60 17.01 5.18
C ASP A 124 10.72 15.77 4.97
N PHE A 125 10.34 15.54 3.71
CA PHE A 125 9.58 14.34 3.37
C PHE A 125 10.49 13.11 3.40
N ALA A 126 10.13 12.11 4.22
CA ALA A 126 10.90 10.89 4.42
C ALA A 126 10.31 9.65 3.74
N GLY A 127 9.22 9.81 2.96
CA GLY A 127 8.55 8.72 2.26
C GLY A 127 7.08 8.56 2.64
N TRP A 128 6.47 7.52 2.12
CA TRP A 128 5.11 7.12 2.42
C TRP A 128 5.09 5.95 3.41
N THR A 129 4.18 5.96 4.38
CA THR A 129 4.02 4.89 5.37
C THR A 129 2.57 4.44 5.48
N THR A 130 2.34 3.19 5.88
CA THR A 130 0.99 2.63 6.06
C THR A 130 0.28 3.12 7.33
N ALA A 131 0.97 3.82 8.22
CA ALA A 131 0.40 4.35 9.45
C ALA A 131 0.64 5.85 9.58
N SER A 132 -0.38 6.63 9.98
CA SER A 132 -0.30 8.09 10.12
C SER A 132 0.71 8.56 11.17
N ASN A 133 1.04 7.73 12.15
CA ASN A 133 2.07 8.00 13.16
C ASN A 133 3.51 7.71 12.68
N GLY A 134 3.68 7.27 11.41
CA GLY A 134 4.97 7.00 10.80
C GLY A 134 5.63 5.67 11.17
N THR A 135 4.94 4.78 11.92
CA THR A 135 5.50 3.48 12.38
C THR A 135 5.20 2.30 11.48
N GLY A 136 4.33 2.46 10.48
CA GLY A 136 3.96 1.40 9.54
C GLY A 136 5.06 1.05 8.53
N THR A 137 4.73 0.17 7.58
CA THR A 137 5.64 -0.16 6.47
C THR A 137 5.97 1.10 5.68
N LEU A 138 7.26 1.37 5.51
CA LEU A 138 7.76 2.50 4.75
C LEU A 138 7.93 2.12 3.29
N TYR A 139 7.22 2.81 2.41
CA TYR A 139 7.40 2.79 0.96
C TYR A 139 8.24 4.03 0.61
N ALA A 140 9.53 3.84 0.49
CA ALA A 140 10.50 4.92 0.44
C ALA A 140 10.48 5.69 -0.88
N ASN A 141 10.72 7.02 -0.87
CA ASN A 141 12.05 7.52 -1.19
C ASN A 141 12.47 8.59 -0.19
N ALA A 142 13.56 8.32 0.49
CA ALA A 142 14.13 9.19 1.51
C ALA A 142 14.88 10.38 0.92
N THR A 143 14.73 10.69 -0.35
CA THR A 143 15.33 11.88 -0.95
C THR A 143 14.20 12.81 -1.40
N ASP A 144 14.31 14.06 -1.05
CA ASP A 144 13.45 15.18 -1.49
C ASP A 144 13.45 15.36 -3.02
N SER A 145 14.08 14.43 -3.70
CA SER A 145 14.14 14.33 -5.16
C SER A 145 12.81 13.87 -5.71
N ILE A 146 12.29 14.61 -6.67
CA ILE A 146 11.09 14.36 -7.49
C ILE A 146 11.20 13.04 -8.30
N ALA A 147 12.20 12.22 -8.03
CA ALA A 147 12.41 10.96 -8.70
C ALA A 147 11.30 9.96 -8.35
N SER A 148 10.80 9.28 -9.35
CA SER A 148 9.87 8.18 -9.24
C SER A 148 10.29 7.21 -8.15
N SER A 149 9.40 6.90 -7.22
CA SER A 149 9.65 5.85 -6.23
C SER A 149 9.91 4.53 -6.94
N THR A 150 10.95 3.80 -6.55
CA THR A 150 11.19 2.43 -7.00
C THR A 150 10.38 1.41 -6.22
N ALA A 151 9.68 1.85 -5.16
CA ALA A 151 8.84 0.98 -4.35
C ALA A 151 7.60 0.57 -5.13
N THR A 152 7.27 -0.72 -5.08
CA THR A 152 6.10 -1.29 -5.74
C THR A 152 5.15 -1.94 -4.73
N TYR A 153 3.88 -2.04 -5.11
CA TYR A 153 2.84 -2.69 -4.32
C TYR A 153 2.03 -3.63 -5.21
N SER A 154 1.77 -4.85 -4.75
CA SER A 154 1.06 -5.88 -5.52
C SER A 154 0.13 -6.76 -4.68
N ALA A 155 -0.13 -6.39 -3.43
CA ALA A 155 -1.01 -7.19 -2.56
C ALA A 155 -2.48 -7.11 -2.98
N ALA A 156 -3.27 -8.11 -2.57
CA ALA A 156 -4.70 -8.24 -2.93
C ALA A 156 -5.60 -7.40 -2.00
N ASN A 157 -5.30 -6.12 -1.83
CA ASN A 157 -6.10 -5.17 -1.04
C ASN A 157 -5.80 -3.72 -1.43
N ASN A 158 -6.70 -2.81 -1.05
CA ASN A 158 -6.46 -1.38 -1.13
C ASN A 158 -5.35 -0.95 -0.16
N LEU A 159 -4.64 0.13 -0.49
CA LEU A 159 -3.57 0.67 0.33
C LEU A 159 -3.81 2.16 0.57
N SER A 160 -3.75 2.57 1.85
CA SER A 160 -3.70 3.97 2.24
C SER A 160 -2.31 4.31 2.74
N LEU A 161 -1.72 5.35 2.18
CA LEU A 161 -0.39 5.82 2.48
C LEU A 161 -0.41 7.22 3.07
N TYR A 162 0.38 7.43 4.09
CA TYR A 162 0.52 8.70 4.82
C TYR A 162 1.95 9.22 4.65
N ALA A 163 2.09 10.50 4.41
CA ALA A 163 3.40 11.14 4.37
C ALA A 163 4.12 10.98 5.72
N LYS A 164 5.35 10.52 5.67
CA LYS A 164 6.26 10.53 6.80
C LYS A 164 7.14 11.77 6.72
N TRP A 165 7.15 12.54 7.79
CA TRP A 165 7.89 13.77 7.91
C TRP A 165 9.00 13.65 8.95
N THR A 166 10.19 14.14 8.63
CA THR A 166 11.33 14.23 9.54
C THR A 166 11.61 15.70 9.85
N PRO A 167 11.70 16.08 11.12
CA PRO A 167 12.04 17.46 11.46
C PRO A 167 13.38 17.89 10.88
N GLN A 168 13.45 19.10 10.35
CA GLN A 168 14.69 19.70 9.87
C GLN A 168 15.62 20.06 11.02
N VAL A 169 16.91 19.97 10.74
CA VAL A 169 17.95 20.40 11.68
C VAL A 169 18.62 21.67 11.13
N TYR A 170 18.63 22.69 11.91
CA TYR A 170 19.23 23.98 11.61
C TYR A 170 20.51 24.16 12.42
N VAL A 171 21.51 24.84 11.83
CA VAL A 171 22.75 25.20 12.51
C VAL A 171 22.72 26.70 12.83
N ILE A 172 22.95 27.04 14.09
CA ILE A 172 23.15 28.41 14.54
C ILE A 172 24.65 28.64 14.60
N THR A 173 25.14 29.66 13.93
CA THR A 173 26.56 30.06 13.97
C THR A 173 26.68 31.40 14.65
N TYR A 174 27.57 31.49 15.61
CA TYR A 174 27.79 32.70 16.41
C TYR A 174 28.95 33.51 15.83
N ASN A 175 28.66 34.72 15.36
CA ASN A 175 29.65 35.67 14.86
C ASN A 175 30.03 36.66 15.96
N THR A 176 31.29 36.78 16.28
CA THR A 176 31.81 37.65 17.34
C THR A 176 31.77 39.14 16.99
N ASN A 177 31.45 39.49 15.74
CA ASN A 177 31.34 40.85 15.23
C ASN A 177 32.59 41.74 15.59
N GLY A 178 33.78 41.19 15.39
CA GLY A 178 35.05 41.86 15.63
C GLY A 178 35.60 41.79 17.06
N ALA A 179 34.88 41.13 18.00
CA ALA A 179 35.42 40.86 19.32
C ALA A 179 36.60 39.91 19.27
N THR A 180 37.57 40.05 20.17
CA THR A 180 38.69 39.15 20.37
C THR A 180 38.23 37.96 21.23
N GLY A 181 38.72 36.77 20.89
CA GLY A 181 38.34 35.52 21.55
C GLY A 181 37.13 34.88 20.91
N SER A 182 36.61 33.84 21.54
CA SER A 182 35.44 33.05 21.03
C SER A 182 34.43 32.85 22.13
N PRO A 183 33.14 32.73 21.78
CA PRO A 183 32.14 32.33 22.75
C PRO A 183 32.40 30.89 23.25
N SER A 184 31.74 30.48 24.31
CA SER A 184 31.89 29.12 24.89
C SER A 184 31.69 28.00 23.89
N ARG A 185 30.96 28.29 22.78
CA ARG A 185 30.82 27.43 21.60
C ARG A 185 30.54 28.29 20.35
N ALA A 186 31.06 27.85 19.19
CA ALA A 186 30.92 28.56 17.93
C ALA A 186 29.62 28.27 17.19
N THR A 187 29.01 27.12 17.42
CA THR A 187 27.79 26.67 16.74
C THR A 187 26.89 25.86 17.68
N ASP A 188 25.61 25.88 17.39
CA ASP A 188 24.61 24.97 17.96
C ASP A 188 23.78 24.33 16.86
N SER A 189 23.16 23.20 17.16
CA SER A 189 22.17 22.55 16.28
C SER A 189 20.79 22.65 16.92
N PHE A 190 19.80 23.02 16.13
CA PHE A 190 18.39 23.09 16.53
C PHE A 190 17.54 22.20 15.64
N THR A 191 16.84 21.23 16.23
CA THR A 191 15.85 20.42 15.51
C THR A 191 14.48 21.09 15.61
N PHE A 192 13.84 21.29 14.48
CA PHE A 192 12.51 21.92 14.44
C PHE A 192 11.52 21.22 15.38
N GLY A 193 10.78 22.02 16.17
CA GLY A 193 9.84 21.51 17.17
C GLY A 193 10.47 20.97 18.46
N SER A 194 11.79 21.00 18.61
CA SER A 194 12.47 20.66 19.87
C SER A 194 12.44 21.84 20.87
N THR A 195 12.93 21.58 22.08
CA THR A 195 13.14 22.65 23.07
C THR A 195 14.12 23.70 22.53
N PRO A 196 13.91 25.01 22.82
CA PRO A 196 14.81 26.05 22.40
C PRO A 196 16.25 25.82 22.87
N VAL A 197 17.22 26.19 22.04
CA VAL A 197 18.64 26.14 22.36
C VAL A 197 18.98 27.36 23.22
N SER A 198 19.67 27.14 24.35
CA SER A 198 20.23 28.22 25.13
C SER A 198 21.41 28.85 24.42
N LEU A 199 21.39 30.14 24.14
CA LEU A 199 22.50 30.83 23.47
C LEU A 199 23.75 30.84 24.37
N PRO A 200 24.98 30.81 23.82
CA PRO A 200 26.21 30.88 24.58
C PRO A 200 26.36 32.27 25.22
N ASP A 201 26.96 32.30 26.38
CA ASP A 201 27.36 33.55 27.02
C ASP A 201 28.61 34.15 26.35
N LYS A 202 29.02 35.33 26.84
CA LYS A 202 30.21 36.04 26.36
C LYS A 202 31.54 35.48 26.85
N THR A 203 31.57 34.38 27.62
CA THR A 203 32.80 33.85 28.24
C THR A 203 33.90 33.68 27.19
N GLY A 204 35.02 34.32 27.38
CA GLY A 204 36.13 34.29 26.44
C GLY A 204 36.14 35.36 25.34
N MET A 205 35.11 36.20 25.24
CA MET A 205 35.06 37.31 24.28
C MET A 205 35.33 38.67 24.95
N THR A 206 36.13 39.51 24.32
CA THR A 206 36.38 40.88 24.68
C THR A 206 36.37 41.80 23.47
N TYR A 207 35.83 43.03 23.63
CA TYR A 207 35.90 44.06 22.59
C TYR A 207 36.23 45.40 23.26
N ALA A 208 37.43 45.92 22.92
CA ALA A 208 37.94 47.15 23.57
C ALA A 208 36.93 48.29 23.42
N GLY A 209 36.54 48.92 24.55
CA GLY A 209 35.58 50.01 24.57
C GLY A 209 34.12 49.63 24.48
N TYR A 210 33.77 48.32 24.44
CA TYR A 210 32.41 47.83 24.30
C TYR A 210 32.05 46.82 25.37
N THR A 211 30.73 46.77 25.68
CA THR A 211 30.16 45.78 26.57
C THR A 211 29.24 44.87 25.77
N PHE A 212 29.38 43.53 25.92
CA PHE A 212 28.50 42.58 25.32
C PHE A 212 27.09 42.68 25.89
N VAL A 213 26.10 42.93 25.07
CA VAL A 213 24.70 43.08 25.45
C VAL A 213 23.82 41.90 25.04
N GLY A 214 24.29 41.06 24.11
CA GLY A 214 23.58 39.89 23.62
C GLY A 214 23.89 39.55 22.16
N TRP A 215 23.26 38.49 21.68
CA TRP A 215 23.27 38.08 20.30
C TRP A 215 22.09 38.70 19.56
N SER A 216 22.28 39.09 18.29
CA SER A 216 21.23 39.56 17.37
C SER A 216 21.25 38.76 16.08
N GLU A 217 20.12 38.60 15.44
CA GLU A 217 20.04 38.12 14.07
C GLU A 217 20.58 39.19 13.12
N THR A 218 21.22 38.74 12.00
CA THR A 218 21.76 39.60 10.93
C THR A 218 20.87 39.57 9.72
#